data_718f0d4ef6e77eb2c38a26f79d870f0a
#
_entry.id   718f0d4ef6e77eb2c38a26f79d870f0a
#
_cell.length_a   1.000
_cell.length_b   1.000
_cell.length_c   1.000
_cell.angle_alpha   90.00
_cell.angle_beta   90.00
_cell.angle_gamma   90.00
#
_symmetry.space_group_name_H-M   'P 1'
#
loop_
_entity.id
_entity.type
_entity.pdbx_description
1 polymer ?
#
loop_
_entity_poly.entity_id
_entity_poly.type
_entity_poly.pdbx_seq_one_letter_code
_entity_poly.pdbx_strand_id
1 'polypeptide(L)'
;MFKDIHRFIENKSQSAILFIGFSLLILICIIDYLSGRYYELDLFYLLPIFFMSWYKSIRWAIVTAVLTTLAWVLIDKVAGKISPNLFVDIWNALIELSFFLAFVWLLSLLKNNTKRLHELAHEDSLTGIANRRSFYAVAEVELHRSQRFYEVFSIAYIDIDNFKEINDTKGHHAGDNLLCEIATIIHQHIRNIDTVARLGGDEFAILFPETNVREARLIMDKIQRHLAESITSYGKPVTFSMGVVTYLDAPESTDEMIRVADRVMYSVKTQGKNSVVFESWSGKG
;
A
#
# COMPACT_ATOMS: atom_id res chain seq x y z
N MET A 1 11.04 10.69 12.30
CA MET A 1 11.92 11.33 11.33
C MET A 1 12.15 10.52 10.05
N PHE A 2 12.73 9.29 10.05
CA PHE A 2 12.93 8.51 8.81
C PHE A 2 11.61 8.12 8.11
N LYS A 3 10.60 7.65 8.85
CA LYS A 3 9.27 7.33 8.30
C LYS A 3 8.57 8.55 7.69
N ASP A 4 8.74 9.70 8.28
CA ASP A 4 8.11 10.96 7.82
C ASP A 4 8.74 11.46 6.51
N ILE A 5 10.08 11.36 6.40
CA ILE A 5 10.82 11.69 5.16
C ILE A 5 10.43 10.73 4.04
N HIS A 6 10.35 9.44 4.32
CA HIS A 6 9.94 8.42 3.34
C HIS A 6 8.54 8.71 2.80
N ARG A 7 7.55 8.89 3.69
CA ARG A 7 6.15 9.22 3.33
C ARG A 7 6.06 10.56 2.57
N PHE A 8 6.86 11.56 2.96
CA PHE A 8 6.91 12.84 2.26
C PHE A 8 7.39 12.71 0.81
N ILE A 9 8.40 11.88 0.55
CA ILE A 9 8.92 11.64 -0.79
C ILE A 9 7.95 10.82 -1.62
N GLU A 10 7.31 9.79 -1.06
CA GLU A 10 6.32 8.96 -1.76
C GLU A 10 5.11 9.75 -2.28
N ASN A 11 4.70 10.79 -1.55
CA ASN A 11 3.58 11.66 -1.94
C ASN A 11 3.96 12.70 -3.01
N LYS A 12 5.21 12.77 -3.47
CA LYS A 12 5.64 13.70 -4.50
C LYS A 12 5.25 13.22 -5.91
N SER A 13 5.05 14.19 -6.81
CA SER A 13 4.82 13.88 -8.21
C SER A 13 6.01 13.13 -8.82
N GLN A 14 5.75 12.31 -9.82
CA GLN A 14 6.78 11.53 -10.52
C GLN A 14 7.90 12.41 -11.12
N SER A 15 7.57 13.64 -11.53
CA SER A 15 8.54 14.61 -12.03
C SER A 15 9.40 15.21 -10.92
N ALA A 16 8.82 15.44 -9.73
CA ALA A 16 9.56 15.93 -8.58
C ALA A 16 10.60 14.91 -8.09
N ILE A 17 10.26 13.60 -8.09
CA ILE A 17 11.20 12.52 -7.73
C ILE A 17 12.39 12.51 -8.70
N LEU A 18 12.13 12.60 -10.01
CA LEU A 18 13.21 12.70 -11.02
C LEU A 18 14.09 13.92 -10.79
N PHE A 19 13.47 15.08 -10.55
CA PHE A 19 14.21 16.32 -10.30
C PHE A 19 15.13 16.19 -9.08
N ILE A 20 14.63 15.65 -7.95
CA ILE A 20 15.42 15.42 -6.74
C ILE A 20 16.59 14.47 -7.02
N GLY A 21 16.33 13.33 -7.68
CA GLY A 21 17.36 12.32 -7.96
C GLY A 21 18.48 12.84 -8.86
N PHE A 22 18.15 13.59 -9.93
CA PHE A 22 19.17 14.19 -10.80
C PHE A 22 19.87 15.39 -10.15
N SER A 23 19.18 16.18 -9.33
CA SER A 23 19.82 17.25 -8.56
C SER A 23 20.84 16.68 -7.56
N LEU A 24 20.54 15.55 -6.93
CA LEU A 24 21.47 14.85 -6.05
C LEU A 24 22.71 14.35 -6.83
N LEU A 25 22.52 13.80 -8.02
CA LEU A 25 23.64 13.39 -8.89
C LEU A 25 24.52 14.57 -9.24
N ILE A 26 23.93 15.68 -9.71
CA ILE A 26 24.66 16.90 -10.07
C ILE A 26 25.43 17.45 -8.87
N LEU A 27 24.81 17.47 -7.69
CA LEU A 27 25.45 17.93 -6.46
C LEU A 27 26.71 17.11 -6.13
N ILE A 28 26.62 15.77 -6.24
CA ILE A 28 27.76 14.89 -6.00
C ILE A 28 28.86 15.12 -7.04
N CYS A 29 28.50 15.25 -8.33
CA CYS A 29 29.45 15.58 -9.38
C CYS A 29 30.21 16.91 -9.11
N ILE A 30 29.52 17.93 -8.61
CA ILE A 30 30.14 19.21 -8.25
C ILE A 30 31.10 19.04 -7.08
N ILE A 31 30.69 18.31 -6.03
CA ILE A 31 31.53 18.06 -4.86
C ILE A 31 32.77 17.25 -5.25
N ASP A 32 32.61 16.21 -6.08
CA ASP A 32 33.71 15.38 -6.57
C ASP A 32 34.72 16.20 -7.40
N TYR A 33 34.21 17.02 -8.32
CA TYR A 33 35.06 17.92 -9.08
C TYR A 33 35.84 18.91 -8.19
N LEU A 34 35.21 19.49 -7.18
CA LEU A 34 35.83 20.45 -6.26
C LEU A 34 36.80 19.79 -5.28
N SER A 35 36.62 18.51 -4.95
CA SER A 35 37.50 17.74 -4.06
C SER A 35 38.87 17.45 -4.69
N GLY A 36 38.96 17.50 -6.02
CA GLY A 36 40.18 17.33 -6.78
C GLY A 36 40.77 15.91 -6.66
N ARG A 37 42.11 15.81 -6.55
CA ARG A 37 42.81 14.51 -6.55
C ARG A 37 42.91 13.84 -5.20
N TYR A 38 42.46 14.49 -4.13
CA TYR A 38 42.76 14.04 -2.75
C TYR A 38 41.71 13.10 -2.14
N TYR A 39 40.49 13.14 -2.66
CA TYR A 39 39.38 12.35 -2.13
C TYR A 39 38.71 11.56 -3.24
N GLU A 40 38.46 10.27 -2.98
CA GLU A 40 37.66 9.41 -3.82
C GLU A 40 36.23 9.42 -3.28
N LEU A 41 35.28 9.94 -4.08
CA LEU A 41 33.88 10.09 -3.69
C LEU A 41 32.96 9.07 -4.38
N ASP A 42 33.53 8.01 -4.93
CA ASP A 42 32.84 7.00 -5.74
C ASP A 42 31.65 6.38 -4.99
N LEU A 43 31.83 6.14 -3.68
CA LEU A 43 30.77 5.57 -2.83
C LEU A 43 29.53 6.47 -2.75
N PHE A 44 29.70 7.79 -2.82
CA PHE A 44 28.56 8.73 -2.73
C PHE A 44 27.66 8.69 -3.95
N TYR A 45 28.16 8.24 -5.11
CA TYR A 45 27.36 8.04 -6.30
C TYR A 45 26.30 6.94 -6.16
N LEU A 46 26.40 6.08 -5.14
CA LEU A 46 25.34 5.13 -4.79
C LEU A 46 24.06 5.82 -4.27
N LEU A 47 24.14 7.05 -3.73
CA LEU A 47 22.99 7.76 -3.18
C LEU A 47 21.93 8.10 -4.24
N PRO A 48 22.25 8.75 -5.37
CA PRO A 48 21.26 9.01 -6.42
C PRO A 48 20.74 7.72 -7.07
N ILE A 49 21.59 6.68 -7.21
CA ILE A 49 21.18 5.37 -7.74
C ILE A 49 20.20 4.70 -6.79
N PHE A 50 20.49 4.68 -5.48
CA PHE A 50 19.58 4.20 -4.44
C PHE A 50 18.25 4.94 -4.49
N PHE A 51 18.29 6.28 -4.51
CA PHE A 51 17.10 7.13 -4.54
C PHE A 51 16.19 6.80 -5.73
N MET A 52 16.77 6.70 -6.92
CA MET A 52 16.02 6.37 -8.14
C MET A 52 15.49 4.94 -8.14
N SER A 53 16.23 3.98 -7.61
CA SER A 53 15.80 2.58 -7.48
C SER A 53 14.63 2.45 -6.52
N TRP A 54 14.67 3.16 -5.39
CA TRP A 54 13.67 3.04 -4.33
C TRP A 54 12.37 3.77 -4.64
N TYR A 55 12.46 5.04 -5.06
CA TYR A 55 11.29 5.93 -5.21
C TYR A 55 10.75 6.01 -6.65
N LYS A 56 11.50 5.56 -7.65
CA LYS A 56 11.05 5.65 -9.04
C LYS A 56 10.86 4.27 -9.66
N SER A 57 11.91 3.71 -10.24
CA SER A 57 11.90 2.38 -10.84
C SER A 57 13.30 1.91 -11.19
N ILE A 58 13.44 0.59 -11.40
CA ILE A 58 14.69 -0.03 -11.85
C ILE A 58 15.23 0.58 -13.15
N ARG A 59 14.36 0.94 -14.10
CA ARG A 59 14.77 1.57 -15.37
C ARG A 59 15.48 2.89 -15.14
N TRP A 60 14.95 3.75 -14.27
CA TRP A 60 15.56 5.02 -13.93
C TRP A 60 16.82 4.86 -13.09
N ALA A 61 16.90 3.85 -12.24
CA ALA A 61 18.12 3.49 -11.52
C ALA A 61 19.25 3.08 -12.48
N ILE A 62 18.95 2.28 -13.50
CA ILE A 62 19.92 1.90 -14.55
C ILE A 62 20.38 3.15 -15.34
N VAL A 63 19.45 4.00 -15.74
CA VAL A 63 19.79 5.26 -16.43
C VAL A 63 20.71 6.11 -15.56
N THR A 64 20.41 6.24 -14.28
CA THR A 64 21.24 7.00 -13.34
C THR A 64 22.60 6.33 -13.17
N ALA A 65 22.73 5.01 -13.08
CA ALA A 65 24.00 4.31 -13.01
C ALA A 65 24.89 4.57 -14.22
N VAL A 66 24.31 4.52 -15.42
CA VAL A 66 25.04 4.86 -16.66
C VAL A 66 25.49 6.32 -16.68
N LEU A 67 24.60 7.26 -16.34
CA LEU A 67 24.93 8.69 -16.27
C LEU A 67 26.00 8.97 -15.21
N THR A 68 25.95 8.30 -14.09
CA THR A 68 26.95 8.38 -13.02
C THR A 68 28.33 7.93 -13.52
N THR A 69 28.42 6.77 -14.17
CA THR A 69 29.70 6.28 -14.75
C THR A 69 30.25 7.25 -15.78
N LEU A 70 29.41 7.79 -16.66
CA LEU A 70 29.85 8.78 -17.65
C LEU A 70 30.32 10.08 -16.98
N ALA A 71 29.62 10.57 -15.97
CA ALA A 71 30.01 11.74 -15.22
C ALA A 71 31.33 11.54 -14.48
N TRP A 72 31.52 10.40 -13.84
CA TRP A 72 32.75 10.02 -13.15
C TRP A 72 33.94 10.01 -14.11
N VAL A 73 33.82 9.33 -15.27
CA VAL A 73 34.88 9.31 -16.30
C VAL A 73 35.22 10.73 -16.77
N LEU A 74 34.23 11.58 -16.96
CA LEU A 74 34.43 12.95 -17.40
C LEU A 74 35.13 13.80 -16.33
N ILE A 75 34.74 13.69 -15.08
CA ILE A 75 35.33 14.42 -13.95
C ILE A 75 36.78 14.01 -13.76
N ASP A 76 37.08 12.71 -13.76
CA ASP A 76 38.45 12.19 -13.65
C ASP A 76 39.35 12.64 -14.80
N LYS A 77 38.79 12.73 -16.00
CA LYS A 77 39.50 13.29 -17.16
C LYS A 77 39.86 14.76 -16.96
N VAL A 78 38.90 15.58 -16.52
CA VAL A 78 39.13 17.01 -16.29
C VAL A 78 40.07 17.23 -15.10
N ALA A 79 39.96 16.42 -14.05
CA ALA A 79 40.84 16.43 -12.88
C ALA A 79 42.26 15.92 -13.18
N GLY A 80 42.51 15.38 -14.38
CA GLY A 80 43.81 14.81 -14.78
C GLY A 80 44.19 13.56 -14.01
N LYS A 81 43.20 12.77 -13.55
CA LYS A 81 43.37 11.49 -12.86
C LYS A 81 43.48 10.32 -13.84
N ILE A 82 43.11 10.52 -15.11
CA ILE A 82 43.03 9.48 -16.13
C ILE A 82 44.45 9.00 -16.57
N SER A 83 44.57 7.70 -16.72
CA SER A 83 45.74 7.05 -17.26
C SER A 83 46.03 7.48 -18.72
N PRO A 84 47.30 7.53 -19.18
CA PRO A 84 47.59 7.68 -20.59
C PRO A 84 47.08 6.54 -21.49
N ASN A 85 46.63 5.44 -20.89
CA ASN A 85 46.19 4.26 -21.59
C ASN A 85 44.68 4.15 -21.63
N LEU A 86 44.06 4.42 -22.77
CA LEU A 86 42.60 4.34 -22.99
C LEU A 86 41.98 3.00 -22.58
N PHE A 87 42.72 1.88 -22.73
CA PHE A 87 42.23 0.56 -22.34
C PHE A 87 41.97 0.49 -20.82
N VAL A 88 42.87 1.07 -20.02
CA VAL A 88 42.75 1.10 -18.55
C VAL A 88 41.51 1.92 -18.15
N ASP A 89 41.29 3.03 -18.81
CA ASP A 89 40.12 3.90 -18.51
C ASP A 89 38.80 3.22 -18.85
N ILE A 90 38.74 2.54 -20.02
CA ILE A 90 37.54 1.76 -20.38
C ILE A 90 37.33 0.62 -19.40
N TRP A 91 38.40 -0.07 -19.00
CA TRP A 91 38.32 -1.17 -18.05
C TRP A 91 37.79 -0.72 -16.69
N ASN A 92 38.27 0.39 -16.15
CA ASN A 92 37.82 0.97 -14.90
C ASN A 92 36.34 1.40 -14.98
N ALA A 93 35.96 2.05 -16.09
CA ALA A 93 34.55 2.45 -16.31
C ALA A 93 33.60 1.23 -16.38
N LEU A 94 34.05 0.11 -16.98
CA LEU A 94 33.26 -1.13 -17.02
C LEU A 94 33.11 -1.77 -15.63
N ILE A 95 34.19 -1.76 -14.82
CA ILE A 95 34.15 -2.25 -13.45
C ILE A 95 33.17 -1.41 -12.63
N GLU A 96 33.27 -0.08 -12.70
CA GLU A 96 32.43 0.86 -11.98
C GLU A 96 30.95 0.69 -12.38
N LEU A 97 30.67 0.64 -13.68
CA LEU A 97 29.33 0.38 -14.18
C LEU A 97 28.78 -0.96 -13.69
N SER A 98 29.60 -2.02 -13.73
CA SER A 98 29.19 -3.35 -13.27
C SER A 98 28.86 -3.35 -11.77
N PHE A 99 29.61 -2.61 -10.96
CA PHE A 99 29.35 -2.43 -9.53
C PHE A 99 28.03 -1.69 -9.30
N PHE A 100 27.77 -0.60 -10.00
CA PHE A 100 26.49 0.13 -9.90
C PHE A 100 25.30 -0.71 -10.36
N LEU A 101 25.44 -1.47 -11.43
CA LEU A 101 24.38 -2.36 -11.91
C LEU A 101 24.12 -3.52 -10.93
N ALA A 102 25.17 -4.09 -10.33
CA ALA A 102 25.04 -5.09 -9.28
C ALA A 102 24.30 -4.51 -8.05
N PHE A 103 24.59 -3.26 -7.67
CA PHE A 103 23.89 -2.57 -6.61
C PHE A 103 22.40 -2.34 -6.93
N VAL A 104 22.08 -1.88 -8.15
CA VAL A 104 20.69 -1.74 -8.63
C VAL A 104 19.94 -3.08 -8.57
N TRP A 105 20.60 -4.17 -9.02
CA TRP A 105 20.03 -5.51 -8.96
C TRP A 105 19.75 -5.96 -7.52
N LEU A 106 20.72 -5.78 -6.61
CA LEU A 106 20.55 -6.09 -5.19
C LEU A 106 19.40 -5.34 -4.55
N LEU A 107 19.29 -4.02 -4.81
CA LEU A 107 18.17 -3.21 -4.31
C LEU A 107 16.81 -3.69 -4.85
N SER A 108 16.78 -4.08 -6.14
CA SER A 108 15.56 -4.65 -6.74
C SER A 108 15.16 -5.97 -6.09
N LEU A 109 16.14 -6.83 -5.80
CA LEU A 109 15.91 -8.10 -5.12
C LEU A 109 15.37 -7.88 -3.70
N LEU A 110 16.00 -6.98 -2.95
CA LEU A 110 15.54 -6.62 -1.59
C LEU A 110 14.11 -6.08 -1.60
N LYS A 111 13.80 -5.15 -2.51
CA LYS A 111 12.47 -4.56 -2.64
C LYS A 111 11.41 -5.61 -2.98
N ASN A 112 11.70 -6.52 -3.89
CA ASN A 112 10.82 -7.61 -4.27
C ASN A 112 10.61 -8.62 -3.13
N ASN A 113 11.67 -8.96 -2.39
CA ASN A 113 11.56 -9.86 -1.24
C ASN A 113 10.74 -9.23 -0.10
N THR A 114 10.95 -7.95 0.19
CA THR A 114 10.14 -7.24 1.19
C THR A 114 8.66 -7.22 0.78
N LYS A 115 8.38 -6.93 -0.50
CA LYS A 115 7.00 -6.99 -1.02
C LYS A 115 6.38 -8.38 -0.88
N ARG A 116 7.13 -9.44 -1.22
CA ARG A 116 6.68 -10.83 -1.05
C ARG A 116 6.39 -11.19 0.41
N LEU A 117 7.23 -10.72 1.34
CA LEU A 117 7.00 -10.93 2.78
C LEU A 117 5.71 -10.23 3.25
N HIS A 118 5.45 -9.02 2.79
CA HIS A 118 4.17 -8.33 3.05
C HIS A 118 2.97 -9.05 2.41
N GLU A 119 3.15 -9.61 1.21
CA GLU A 119 2.12 -10.41 0.54
C GLU A 119 1.87 -11.76 1.24
N LEU A 120 2.85 -12.31 1.94
CA LEU A 120 2.71 -13.53 2.76
C LEU A 120 2.14 -13.25 4.16
N ALA A 121 2.17 -12.02 4.62
CA ALA A 121 1.52 -11.64 5.87
C ALA A 121 0.00 -11.88 5.74
N HIS A 122 -0.61 -12.38 6.80
CA HIS A 122 -2.06 -12.62 6.87
C HIS A 122 -2.83 -11.42 7.44
N GLU A 123 -2.12 -10.46 8.02
CA GLU A 123 -2.68 -9.30 8.70
C GLU A 123 -2.31 -8.00 7.98
N ASP A 124 -3.17 -7.00 8.12
CA ASP A 124 -2.88 -5.63 7.73
C ASP A 124 -1.88 -5.03 8.72
N SER A 125 -0.76 -4.52 8.23
CA SER A 125 0.37 -4.05 9.05
C SER A 125 0.06 -2.82 9.91
N LEU A 126 -1.03 -2.10 9.62
CA LEU A 126 -1.44 -0.93 10.39
C LEU A 126 -2.45 -1.31 11.48
N THR A 127 -3.48 -2.07 11.11
CA THR A 127 -4.64 -2.34 11.96
C THR A 127 -4.58 -3.66 12.72
N GLY A 128 -3.71 -4.60 12.31
CA GLY A 128 -3.56 -5.92 12.93
C GLY A 128 -4.70 -6.91 12.65
N ILE A 129 -5.77 -6.51 11.97
CA ILE A 129 -6.83 -7.42 11.51
C ILE A 129 -6.42 -8.10 10.19
N ALA A 130 -7.22 -9.06 9.70
CA ALA A 130 -6.94 -9.71 8.44
C ALA A 130 -6.75 -8.70 7.29
N ASN A 131 -5.82 -8.98 6.39
CA ASN A 131 -5.65 -8.20 5.17
C ASN A 131 -6.57 -8.72 4.05
N ARG A 132 -6.60 -8.03 2.92
CA ARG A 132 -7.38 -8.41 1.74
C ARG A 132 -7.17 -9.87 1.33
N ARG A 133 -5.91 -10.33 1.29
CA ARG A 133 -5.58 -11.71 0.87
C ARG A 133 -6.19 -12.75 1.81
N SER A 134 -6.05 -12.53 3.12
CA SER A 134 -6.62 -13.42 4.13
C SER A 134 -8.14 -13.44 4.07
N PHE A 135 -8.77 -12.28 3.84
CA PHE A 135 -10.21 -12.21 3.67
C PHE A 135 -10.69 -13.05 2.48
N TYR A 136 -10.04 -12.91 1.32
CA TYR A 136 -10.38 -13.70 0.13
C TYR A 136 -10.21 -15.20 0.36
N ALA A 137 -9.15 -15.61 1.05
CA ALA A 137 -8.92 -17.02 1.36
C ALA A 137 -10.01 -17.61 2.27
N VAL A 138 -10.42 -16.88 3.33
CA VAL A 138 -11.51 -17.30 4.21
C VAL A 138 -12.86 -17.27 3.48
N ALA A 139 -13.10 -16.25 2.68
CA ALA A 139 -14.30 -16.11 1.88
C ALA A 139 -14.46 -17.25 0.85
N GLU A 140 -13.36 -17.73 0.26
CA GLU A 140 -13.35 -18.89 -0.65
C GLU A 140 -13.73 -20.19 0.08
N VAL A 141 -13.21 -20.37 1.30
CA VAL A 141 -13.61 -21.53 2.14
C VAL A 141 -15.10 -21.50 2.45
N GLU A 142 -15.62 -20.32 2.83
CA GLU A 142 -17.06 -20.18 3.15
C GLU A 142 -17.94 -20.35 1.91
N LEU A 143 -17.50 -19.87 0.75
CA LEU A 143 -18.18 -20.09 -0.52
C LEU A 143 -18.33 -21.60 -0.82
N HIS A 144 -17.23 -22.35 -0.73
CA HIS A 144 -17.27 -23.81 -0.94
C HIS A 144 -18.13 -24.53 0.11
N ARG A 145 -18.13 -24.05 1.35
CA ARG A 145 -18.98 -24.55 2.40
C ARG A 145 -20.46 -24.34 2.08
N SER A 146 -20.83 -23.14 1.69
CA SER A 146 -22.19 -22.78 1.27
C SER A 146 -22.64 -23.61 0.06
N GLN A 147 -21.78 -23.78 -0.96
CA GLN A 147 -22.07 -24.62 -2.13
C GLN A 147 -22.33 -26.10 -1.75
N ARG A 148 -21.66 -26.60 -0.71
CA ARG A 148 -21.78 -28.00 -0.30
C ARG A 148 -22.93 -28.25 0.64
N PHE A 149 -23.19 -27.35 1.58
CA PHE A 149 -24.13 -27.57 2.68
C PHE A 149 -25.38 -26.71 2.59
N TYR A 150 -25.46 -25.81 1.58
CA TYR A 150 -26.58 -24.86 1.39
C TYR A 150 -26.78 -23.94 2.62
N GLU A 151 -25.69 -23.65 3.32
CA GLU A 151 -25.70 -22.75 4.47
C GLU A 151 -25.64 -21.29 4.02
N VAL A 152 -26.46 -20.46 4.66
CA VAL A 152 -26.49 -19.04 4.41
C VAL A 152 -25.31 -18.35 5.11
N PHE A 153 -24.75 -17.33 4.49
CA PHE A 153 -23.75 -16.47 5.12
C PHE A 153 -23.99 -15.03 4.70
N SER A 154 -23.38 -14.08 5.41
CA SER A 154 -23.49 -12.66 5.09
C SER A 154 -22.12 -12.01 4.95
N ILE A 155 -22.02 -10.97 4.12
CA ILE A 155 -20.85 -10.10 4.00
C ILE A 155 -21.28 -8.67 4.22
N ALA A 156 -20.55 -7.93 5.06
CA ALA A 156 -20.62 -6.49 5.12
C ALA A 156 -19.40 -5.89 4.44
N TYR A 157 -19.60 -4.89 3.58
CA TYR A 157 -18.58 -4.03 3.01
C TYR A 157 -18.76 -2.63 3.56
N ILE A 158 -17.70 -2.05 4.11
CA ILE A 158 -17.72 -0.81 4.87
C ILE A 158 -16.68 0.15 4.31
N ASP A 159 -17.06 1.40 4.14
CA ASP A 159 -16.17 2.48 3.72
C ASP A 159 -16.35 3.69 4.62
N ILE A 160 -15.25 4.35 4.97
CA ILE A 160 -15.26 5.54 5.83
C ILE A 160 -15.56 6.78 4.97
N ASP A 161 -16.67 7.40 5.23
CA ASP A 161 -17.07 8.60 4.50
C ASP A 161 -16.10 9.76 4.70
N ASN A 162 -15.67 10.37 3.59
CA ASN A 162 -14.78 11.54 3.57
C ASN A 162 -13.44 11.33 4.30
N PHE A 163 -12.92 10.10 4.35
CA PHE A 163 -11.63 9.78 5.01
C PHE A 163 -10.48 10.66 4.52
N LYS A 164 -10.46 11.00 3.22
CA LYS A 164 -9.46 11.92 2.67
C LYS A 164 -9.50 13.30 3.34
N GLU A 165 -10.70 13.85 3.62
CA GLU A 165 -10.82 15.14 4.31
C GLU A 165 -10.22 15.10 5.73
N ILE A 166 -10.35 13.97 6.42
CA ILE A 166 -9.73 13.75 7.74
C ILE A 166 -8.20 13.79 7.62
N ASN A 167 -7.65 13.07 6.65
CA ASN A 167 -6.21 13.09 6.38
C ASN A 167 -5.69 14.48 6.00
N ASP A 168 -6.42 15.19 5.14
CA ASP A 168 -6.02 16.52 4.66
C ASP A 168 -6.09 17.58 5.79
N THR A 169 -7.03 17.41 6.74
CA THR A 169 -7.26 18.38 7.83
C THR A 169 -6.41 18.09 9.07
N LYS A 170 -6.28 16.81 9.46
CA LYS A 170 -5.66 16.40 10.72
C LYS A 170 -4.33 15.64 10.52
N GLY A 171 -3.95 15.42 9.27
CA GLY A 171 -2.74 14.67 8.91
C GLY A 171 -2.94 13.16 8.90
N HIS A 172 -2.04 12.48 8.18
CA HIS A 172 -2.11 11.01 7.97
C HIS A 172 -2.04 10.21 9.28
N HIS A 173 -1.33 10.69 10.31
CA HIS A 173 -1.31 10.01 11.60
C HIS A 173 -2.69 9.94 12.27
N ALA A 174 -3.51 10.97 12.11
CA ALA A 174 -4.88 10.95 12.63
C ALA A 174 -5.75 9.94 11.87
N GLY A 175 -5.58 9.85 10.55
CA GLY A 175 -6.24 8.83 9.74
C GLY A 175 -5.80 7.41 10.08
N ASP A 176 -4.49 7.19 10.28
CA ASP A 176 -3.94 5.89 10.70
C ASP A 176 -4.54 5.46 12.07
N ASN A 177 -4.62 6.38 13.04
CA ASN A 177 -5.22 6.10 14.34
C ASN A 177 -6.72 5.77 14.22
N LEU A 178 -7.45 6.51 13.39
CA LEU A 178 -8.86 6.23 13.12
C LEU A 178 -9.06 4.83 12.54
N LEU A 179 -8.23 4.40 11.59
CA LEU A 179 -8.29 3.06 11.02
C LEU A 179 -8.05 1.96 12.07
N CYS A 180 -7.08 2.15 12.97
CA CYS A 180 -6.82 1.24 14.07
C CYS A 180 -7.98 1.18 15.08
N GLU A 181 -8.59 2.32 15.39
CA GLU A 181 -9.72 2.44 16.29
C GLU A 181 -10.95 1.71 15.72
N ILE A 182 -11.28 1.93 14.44
CA ILE A 182 -12.36 1.23 13.73
C ILE A 182 -12.14 -0.29 13.73
N ALA A 183 -10.94 -0.74 13.36
CA ALA A 183 -10.59 -2.16 13.34
C ALA A 183 -10.81 -2.80 14.73
N THR A 184 -10.36 -2.13 15.79
CA THR A 184 -10.50 -2.59 17.17
C THR A 184 -11.98 -2.69 17.57
N ILE A 185 -12.77 -1.66 17.29
CA ILE A 185 -14.21 -1.63 17.62
C ILE A 185 -14.93 -2.78 16.90
N ILE A 186 -14.71 -2.95 15.59
CA ILE A 186 -15.36 -4.01 14.83
C ILE A 186 -14.96 -5.39 15.41
N HIS A 187 -13.66 -5.63 15.60
CA HIS A 187 -13.14 -6.91 16.09
C HIS A 187 -13.71 -7.30 17.46
N GLN A 188 -13.93 -6.33 18.35
CA GLN A 188 -14.52 -6.55 19.68
C GLN A 188 -16.02 -6.88 19.66
N HIS A 189 -16.72 -6.60 18.54
CA HIS A 189 -18.17 -6.72 18.47
C HIS A 189 -18.67 -7.80 17.50
N ILE A 190 -17.76 -8.60 16.97
CA ILE A 190 -18.03 -9.78 16.13
C ILE A 190 -17.68 -11.07 16.88
N ARG A 191 -18.16 -12.22 16.39
CA ARG A 191 -17.87 -13.55 16.95
C ARG A 191 -16.49 -14.04 16.51
N ASN A 192 -15.91 -15.00 17.22
CA ASN A 192 -14.62 -15.60 16.88
C ASN A 192 -14.62 -16.31 15.51
N ILE A 193 -15.77 -16.75 15.00
CA ILE A 193 -15.92 -17.36 13.68
C ILE A 193 -16.05 -16.33 12.57
N ASP A 194 -16.41 -15.08 12.92
CA ASP A 194 -16.52 -13.99 11.96
C ASP A 194 -15.11 -13.46 11.62
N THR A 195 -14.93 -12.98 10.43
CA THR A 195 -13.64 -12.43 9.99
C THR A 195 -13.80 -10.99 9.57
N VAL A 196 -13.12 -10.08 10.27
CA VAL A 196 -12.98 -8.68 9.84
C VAL A 196 -11.64 -8.48 9.14
N ALA A 197 -11.64 -7.77 8.03
CA ALA A 197 -10.44 -7.44 7.26
C ALA A 197 -10.45 -6.01 6.77
N ARG A 198 -9.25 -5.46 6.58
CA ARG A 198 -9.03 -4.24 5.83
C ARG A 198 -8.65 -4.58 4.39
N LEU A 199 -9.48 -4.17 3.43
CA LEU A 199 -9.28 -4.48 2.03
C LEU A 199 -8.31 -3.51 1.33
N GLY A 200 -8.15 -2.32 1.86
CA GLY A 200 -7.22 -1.29 1.41
C GLY A 200 -7.75 0.11 1.71
N GLY A 201 -6.87 1.09 1.85
CA GLY A 201 -7.27 2.47 2.12
C GLY A 201 -8.17 2.59 3.36
N ASP A 202 -9.40 3.01 3.13
CA ASP A 202 -10.48 3.22 4.10
C ASP A 202 -11.59 2.15 4.04
N GLU A 203 -11.35 1.03 3.32
CA GLU A 203 -12.31 -0.03 3.09
C GLU A 203 -12.09 -1.21 4.02
N PHE A 204 -13.18 -1.67 4.67
CA PHE A 204 -13.23 -2.85 5.51
C PHE A 204 -14.29 -3.83 5.00
N ALA A 205 -14.08 -5.12 5.28
CA ALA A 205 -15.10 -6.14 5.05
C ALA A 205 -15.23 -7.05 6.27
N ILE A 206 -16.43 -7.57 6.47
CA ILE A 206 -16.70 -8.56 7.51
C ILE A 206 -17.42 -9.73 6.86
N LEU A 207 -16.90 -10.93 7.07
CA LEU A 207 -17.56 -12.19 6.72
C LEU A 207 -18.24 -12.75 7.97
N PHE A 208 -19.51 -13.07 7.84
CA PHE A 208 -20.36 -13.67 8.85
C PHE A 208 -20.82 -15.06 8.40
N PRO A 209 -20.08 -16.14 8.71
CA PRO A 209 -20.54 -17.50 8.46
C PRO A 209 -21.86 -17.80 9.15
N GLU A 210 -22.68 -18.67 8.58
CA GLU A 210 -23.95 -19.14 9.17
C GLU A 210 -24.81 -18.00 9.73
N THR A 211 -24.94 -16.91 8.96
CA THR A 211 -25.61 -15.69 9.43
C THR A 211 -26.65 -15.23 8.41
N ASN A 212 -27.91 -15.23 8.82
CA ASN A 212 -29.01 -14.76 8.01
C ASN A 212 -29.20 -13.23 8.09
N VAL A 213 -30.13 -12.68 7.29
CA VAL A 213 -30.41 -11.21 7.21
C VAL A 213 -30.72 -10.61 8.57
N ARG A 214 -31.52 -11.29 9.41
CA ARG A 214 -31.94 -10.77 10.71
C ARG A 214 -30.76 -10.68 11.67
N GLU A 215 -29.95 -11.72 11.70
CA GLU A 215 -28.73 -11.78 12.54
C GLU A 215 -27.68 -10.78 12.07
N ALA A 216 -27.43 -10.70 10.76
CA ALA A 216 -26.52 -9.71 10.18
C ALA A 216 -26.94 -8.28 10.56
N ARG A 217 -28.24 -7.98 10.50
CA ARG A 217 -28.79 -6.67 10.91
C ARG A 217 -28.49 -6.36 12.37
N LEU A 218 -28.74 -7.30 13.28
CA LEU A 218 -28.46 -7.10 14.71
C LEU A 218 -26.98 -6.85 15.00
N ILE A 219 -26.10 -7.57 14.32
CA ILE A 219 -24.64 -7.39 14.46
C ILE A 219 -24.23 -6.01 13.93
N MET A 220 -24.69 -5.65 12.73
CA MET A 220 -24.32 -4.37 12.11
C MET A 220 -24.87 -3.16 12.85
N ASP A 221 -26.12 -3.24 13.38
CA ASP A 221 -26.70 -2.17 14.21
C ASP A 221 -25.87 -1.97 15.49
N LYS A 222 -25.35 -3.05 16.08
CA LYS A 222 -24.45 -2.97 17.23
C LYS A 222 -23.11 -2.31 16.86
N ILE A 223 -22.49 -2.75 15.78
CA ILE A 223 -21.21 -2.19 15.29
C ILE A 223 -21.38 -0.71 14.98
N GLN A 224 -22.42 -0.33 14.22
CA GLN A 224 -22.67 1.08 13.85
C GLN A 224 -22.83 1.97 15.08
N ARG A 225 -23.56 1.50 16.10
CA ARG A 225 -23.76 2.25 17.35
C ARG A 225 -22.42 2.48 18.06
N HIS A 226 -21.60 1.43 18.24
CA HIS A 226 -20.32 1.56 18.92
C HIS A 226 -19.32 2.43 18.14
N LEU A 227 -19.30 2.34 16.81
CA LEU A 227 -18.51 3.25 15.97
C LEU A 227 -18.93 4.71 16.18
N ALA A 228 -20.24 4.99 16.20
CA ALA A 228 -20.75 6.35 16.40
C ALA A 228 -20.48 6.91 17.82
N GLU A 229 -20.53 6.06 18.85
CA GLU A 229 -20.29 6.43 20.25
C GLU A 229 -18.81 6.64 20.56
N SER A 230 -17.94 5.79 20.02
CA SER A 230 -16.51 5.76 20.35
C SER A 230 -15.70 6.78 19.54
N ILE A 231 -16.04 7.00 18.28
CA ILE A 231 -15.25 7.87 17.38
C ILE A 231 -15.72 9.32 17.46
N THR A 232 -15.36 10.01 18.56
CA THR A 232 -15.76 11.41 18.80
C THR A 232 -14.62 12.42 18.65
N SER A 233 -13.36 11.97 18.57
CA SER A 233 -12.16 12.82 18.69
C SER A 233 -11.79 13.59 17.41
N TYR A 234 -12.54 13.41 16.31
CA TYR A 234 -12.13 13.91 14.99
C TYR A 234 -12.76 15.26 14.61
N GLY A 235 -13.48 15.92 15.53
CA GLY A 235 -14.01 17.28 15.39
C GLY A 235 -15.32 17.38 14.56
N LYS A 236 -15.54 16.43 13.65
CA LYS A 236 -16.82 16.16 12.97
C LYS A 236 -17.17 14.69 13.19
N PRO A 237 -18.47 14.32 13.19
CA PRO A 237 -18.84 12.91 13.22
C PRO A 237 -18.22 12.15 12.04
N VAL A 238 -17.52 11.08 12.34
CA VAL A 238 -17.07 10.12 11.31
C VAL A 238 -18.25 9.24 10.95
N THR A 239 -18.57 9.18 9.67
CA THR A 239 -19.70 8.40 9.18
C THR A 239 -19.23 7.29 8.24
N PHE A 240 -20.10 6.32 7.98
CA PHE A 240 -19.77 5.13 7.23
C PHE A 240 -20.85 4.82 6.21
N SER A 241 -20.44 4.44 5.02
CA SER A 241 -21.29 3.81 4.02
C SER A 241 -21.10 2.30 4.09
N MET A 242 -22.18 1.55 4.37
CA MET A 242 -22.12 0.12 4.62
C MET A 242 -23.10 -0.63 3.71
N GLY A 243 -22.63 -1.65 3.02
CA GLY A 243 -23.47 -2.59 2.27
C GLY A 243 -23.40 -3.97 2.89
N VAL A 244 -24.52 -4.59 3.19
CA VAL A 244 -24.61 -5.93 3.77
C VAL A 244 -25.39 -6.82 2.84
N VAL A 245 -24.78 -7.91 2.41
CA VAL A 245 -25.39 -8.89 1.53
C VAL A 245 -25.48 -10.25 2.23
N THR A 246 -26.68 -10.80 2.32
CA THR A 246 -26.89 -12.16 2.77
C THR A 246 -27.06 -13.06 1.56
N TYR A 247 -26.20 -14.06 1.42
CA TYR A 247 -26.21 -15.03 0.34
C TYR A 247 -27.10 -16.21 0.76
N LEU A 248 -28.26 -16.31 0.12
CA LEU A 248 -29.20 -17.44 0.30
C LEU A 248 -28.79 -18.62 -0.58
N ASP A 249 -28.19 -18.34 -1.72
CA ASP A 249 -27.53 -19.28 -2.60
C ASP A 249 -26.04 -18.90 -2.74
N ALA A 250 -25.20 -19.88 -3.05
CA ALA A 250 -23.78 -19.63 -3.23
C ALA A 250 -23.52 -18.91 -4.58
N PRO A 251 -22.79 -17.77 -4.61
CA PRO A 251 -22.37 -17.16 -5.85
C PRO A 251 -21.36 -18.02 -6.63
N GLU A 252 -21.09 -17.66 -7.88
CA GLU A 252 -20.19 -18.43 -8.76
C GLU A 252 -18.72 -18.35 -8.31
N SER A 253 -18.32 -17.22 -7.69
CA SER A 253 -16.94 -16.96 -7.28
C SER A 253 -16.85 -16.00 -6.10
N THR A 254 -15.72 -16.02 -5.41
CA THR A 254 -15.39 -15.06 -4.35
C THR A 254 -15.35 -13.62 -4.87
N ASP A 255 -14.88 -13.42 -6.10
CA ASP A 255 -14.87 -12.08 -6.72
C ASP A 255 -16.29 -11.56 -6.97
N GLU A 256 -17.23 -12.41 -7.39
CA GLU A 256 -18.64 -12.03 -7.53
C GLU A 256 -19.23 -11.66 -6.16
N MET A 257 -18.98 -12.48 -5.17
CA MET A 257 -19.43 -12.29 -3.80
C MET A 257 -19.02 -10.91 -3.25
N ILE A 258 -17.73 -10.59 -3.34
CA ILE A 258 -17.21 -9.31 -2.84
C ILE A 258 -17.71 -8.13 -3.69
N ARG A 259 -17.78 -8.29 -5.01
CA ARG A 259 -18.30 -7.26 -5.93
C ARG A 259 -19.76 -6.91 -5.66
N VAL A 260 -20.59 -7.90 -5.32
CA VAL A 260 -21.99 -7.63 -4.96
C VAL A 260 -22.09 -6.80 -3.69
N ALA A 261 -21.33 -7.15 -2.65
CA ALA A 261 -21.29 -6.39 -1.39
C ALA A 261 -20.75 -4.96 -1.59
N ASP A 262 -19.68 -4.79 -2.37
CA ASP A 262 -19.15 -3.48 -2.76
C ASP A 262 -20.19 -2.62 -3.50
N ARG A 263 -20.90 -3.20 -4.48
CA ARG A 263 -21.98 -2.50 -5.19
C ARG A 263 -23.08 -1.99 -4.27
N VAL A 264 -23.47 -2.79 -3.26
CA VAL A 264 -24.48 -2.39 -2.27
C VAL A 264 -23.94 -1.23 -1.41
N MET A 265 -22.71 -1.30 -0.94
CA MET A 265 -22.04 -0.20 -0.23
C MET A 265 -21.95 1.06 -1.11
N TYR A 266 -21.58 0.92 -2.38
CA TYR A 266 -21.47 2.06 -3.29
C TYR A 266 -22.83 2.75 -3.52
N SER A 267 -23.95 2.00 -3.51
CA SER A 267 -25.29 2.58 -3.56
C SER A 267 -25.56 3.51 -2.39
N VAL A 268 -25.09 3.18 -1.18
CA VAL A 268 -25.15 4.04 0.01
C VAL A 268 -24.39 5.34 -0.21
N LYS A 269 -23.16 5.26 -0.73
CA LYS A 269 -22.34 6.44 -1.03
C LYS A 269 -23.02 7.43 -1.98
N THR A 270 -23.77 6.93 -2.95
CA THR A 270 -24.47 7.77 -3.94
C THR A 270 -25.80 8.32 -3.44
N GLN A 271 -26.41 7.69 -2.42
CA GLN A 271 -27.71 8.07 -1.86
C GLN A 271 -27.62 8.96 -0.60
N GLY A 272 -26.43 9.49 -0.28
CA GLY A 272 -26.29 10.45 0.83
C GLY A 272 -25.34 10.01 1.93
N LYS A 273 -24.72 8.83 1.83
CA LYS A 273 -23.74 8.30 2.81
C LYS A 273 -24.38 8.01 4.18
N ASN A 274 -23.54 7.70 5.19
CA ASN A 274 -23.93 7.53 6.60
C ASN A 274 -25.14 6.62 6.82
N SER A 275 -25.13 5.44 6.18
CA SER A 275 -26.24 4.49 6.21
C SER A 275 -25.76 3.07 5.98
N VAL A 276 -26.64 2.11 6.32
CA VAL A 276 -26.44 0.68 6.07
C VAL A 276 -27.59 0.19 5.19
N VAL A 277 -27.25 -0.45 4.06
CA VAL A 277 -28.22 -1.12 3.19
C VAL A 277 -28.03 -2.60 3.29
N PHE A 278 -29.14 -3.33 3.42
CA PHE A 278 -29.18 -4.79 3.50
C PHE A 278 -29.87 -5.37 2.28
N GLU A 279 -29.21 -6.27 1.59
CA GLU A 279 -29.75 -7.01 0.45
C GLU A 279 -29.65 -8.51 0.67
N SER A 280 -30.56 -9.27 0.04
CA SER A 280 -30.47 -10.74 -0.05
C SER A 280 -30.15 -11.12 -1.47
N TRP A 281 -29.19 -12.01 -1.66
CA TRP A 281 -28.81 -12.53 -2.96
C TRP A 281 -29.24 -13.99 -3.07
N SER A 282 -30.02 -14.30 -4.13
CA SER A 282 -30.60 -15.62 -4.39
C SER A 282 -30.32 -16.09 -5.82
N GLY A 283 -29.03 -16.01 -6.24
CA GLY A 283 -28.66 -16.39 -7.60
C GLY A 283 -28.95 -15.29 -8.64
N LYS A 284 -28.59 -15.55 -9.89
CA LYS A 284 -28.96 -14.67 -11.01
C LYS A 284 -30.46 -14.86 -11.28
N GLY A 285 -31.27 -13.86 -10.90
CA GLY A 285 -32.61 -13.72 -11.44
C GLY A 285 -32.57 -13.38 -12.93
#